data_9812ef994c1fc8f337788531763f5c3a
#
_entry.id   9812ef994c1fc8f337788531763f5c3a
#
_cell.length_a   1.000
_cell.length_b   1.000
_cell.length_c   1.000
_cell.angle_alpha   90.00
_cell.angle_beta   90.00
_cell.angle_gamma   90.00
#
_symmetry.space_group_name_H-M   'P 1'
#
loop_
_entity.id
_entity.type
_entity.pdbx_description
1 polymer ?
#
loop_
_entity_poly.entity_id
_entity_poly.type
_entity_poly.pdbx_seq_one_letter_code
_entity_poly.pdbx_strand_id
1 'polypeptide(L)'
;MKKNTEFRKENERKIRLSDDLLWGIHPVFEAIQQESERISEIFIVKDRKGGKREEIIESARAAGIKMHFLDSIRLVGEDASQVRHQGVVAKMSQTNLMPFEDLLDMFQDRVQQGLNPRIIVLDTLQDPHNIGAIIRSAHASGVDAVLVTRERSAPIGGTAAKSAAGAMSHIDICQVTNLTQALQALKDVGAWIFGAVKDAEAQSLYQSDLVLPACVVIGSEGSGIRPLVRKQCDVLLSIPMEGQLDSLNSSVAAGVIMFEMLRQRQAV
;
A
#
# COMPACT_ATOMS: atom_id res chain seq x y z
N MET A 1 42.36 30.62 -18.34
CA MET A 1 40.99 30.76 -17.79
C MET A 1 40.19 29.52 -18.13
N LYS A 2 40.21 28.52 -17.24
CA LYS A 2 39.28 27.38 -17.26
C LYS A 2 38.47 27.51 -15.97
N LYS A 3 37.21 27.91 -16.05
CA LYS A 3 36.27 27.94 -14.92
C LYS A 3 34.96 27.32 -15.33
N ASN A 4 34.50 26.41 -14.47
CA ASN A 4 33.14 26.00 -14.22
C ASN A 4 32.43 25.15 -15.28
N THR A 5 32.59 23.82 -15.14
CA THR A 5 31.63 22.82 -15.65
C THR A 5 31.38 21.71 -14.59
N GLU A 6 31.32 22.07 -13.32
CA GLU A 6 31.08 21.12 -12.23
C GLU A 6 29.89 21.50 -11.33
N PHE A 7 28.85 22.13 -11.86
CA PHE A 7 27.63 22.35 -11.10
C PHE A 7 26.41 21.79 -11.85
N ARG A 8 25.70 20.88 -11.20
CA ARG A 8 24.39 20.30 -11.47
C ARG A 8 24.38 18.87 -12.01
N LYS A 9 24.60 17.92 -11.10
CA LYS A 9 24.10 16.53 -11.24
C LYS A 9 23.38 16.07 -9.96
N GLU A 10 22.63 16.94 -9.28
CA GLU A 10 22.10 16.62 -7.95
C GLU A 10 20.74 15.91 -7.94
N ASN A 11 20.02 15.79 -9.07
CA ASN A 11 18.71 15.15 -9.07
C ASN A 11 18.40 14.38 -10.37
N GLU A 12 19.38 13.62 -10.88
CA GLU A 12 19.17 12.69 -11.99
C GLU A 12 18.61 11.36 -11.44
N ARG A 13 17.47 10.91 -11.94
CA ARG A 13 16.95 9.58 -11.60
C ARG A 13 17.07 8.61 -12.75
N LYS A 14 17.75 7.49 -12.51
CA LYS A 14 17.77 6.35 -13.42
C LYS A 14 16.56 5.47 -13.11
N ILE A 15 15.70 5.25 -14.10
CA ILE A 15 14.51 4.43 -13.97
C ILE A 15 14.69 3.25 -14.93
N ARG A 16 14.60 2.02 -14.41
CA ARG A 16 14.68 0.82 -15.25
C ARG A 16 13.37 0.67 -16.02
N LEU A 17 13.47 0.52 -17.33
CA LEU A 17 12.33 0.26 -18.20
C LEU A 17 11.70 -1.07 -17.81
N SER A 18 10.40 -1.06 -17.57
CA SER A 18 9.59 -2.22 -17.15
C SER A 18 8.14 -2.02 -17.63
N ASP A 19 7.38 -3.10 -17.69
CA ASP A 19 6.00 -3.10 -18.22
C ASP A 19 5.01 -2.25 -17.38
N ASP A 20 5.43 -1.84 -16.19
CA ASP A 20 4.66 -0.97 -15.30
C ASP A 20 4.95 0.53 -15.50
N LEU A 21 5.76 0.89 -16.49
CA LEU A 21 6.03 2.29 -16.82
C LEU A 21 5.19 2.77 -18.00
N LEU A 22 4.56 3.91 -17.81
CA LEU A 22 3.93 4.70 -18.86
C LEU A 22 4.72 5.99 -19.06
N TRP A 23 5.01 6.36 -20.32
CA TRP A 23 5.85 7.52 -20.61
C TRP A 23 5.30 8.40 -21.72
N GLY A 24 5.64 9.68 -21.65
CA GLY A 24 5.19 10.70 -22.58
C GLY A 24 4.04 11.53 -22.03
N ILE A 25 3.92 12.78 -22.53
CA ILE A 25 2.94 13.76 -22.03
C ILE A 25 1.50 13.26 -22.24
N HIS A 26 1.15 12.84 -23.46
CA HIS A 26 -0.22 12.43 -23.80
C HIS A 26 -0.65 11.14 -23.08
N PRO A 27 0.12 10.03 -23.13
CA PRO A 27 -0.27 8.81 -22.45
C PRO A 27 -0.45 8.99 -20.95
N VAL A 28 0.47 9.74 -20.30
CA VAL A 28 0.36 9.99 -18.86
C VAL A 28 -0.84 10.87 -18.53
N PHE A 29 -1.13 11.88 -19.34
CA PHE A 29 -2.32 12.71 -19.14
C PHE A 29 -3.61 11.91 -19.28
N GLU A 30 -3.73 11.07 -20.30
CA GLU A 30 -4.90 10.19 -20.51
C GLU A 30 -5.07 9.21 -19.34
N ALA A 31 -3.97 8.60 -18.86
CA ALA A 31 -4.02 7.70 -17.71
C ALA A 31 -4.49 8.42 -16.43
N ILE A 32 -4.09 9.69 -16.20
CA ILE A 32 -4.59 10.46 -15.06
C ILE A 32 -6.10 10.71 -15.17
N GLN A 33 -6.61 10.93 -16.37
CA GLN A 33 -8.05 11.19 -16.58
C GLN A 33 -8.91 9.93 -16.50
N GLN A 34 -8.38 8.76 -16.87
CA GLN A 34 -9.17 7.53 -17.01
C GLN A 34 -8.89 6.53 -15.89
N GLU A 35 -7.67 6.48 -15.36
CA GLU A 35 -7.18 5.43 -14.48
C GLU A 35 -6.24 6.00 -13.40
N SER A 36 -6.57 7.15 -12.81
CA SER A 36 -5.70 7.85 -11.85
C SER A 36 -5.31 6.97 -10.65
N GLU A 37 -6.20 6.09 -10.22
CA GLU A 37 -6.01 5.14 -9.14
C GLU A 37 -4.91 4.09 -9.45
N ARG A 38 -4.65 3.84 -10.74
CA ARG A 38 -3.58 2.93 -11.19
C ARG A 38 -2.21 3.59 -11.23
N ILE A 39 -2.12 4.89 -11.03
CA ILE A 39 -0.84 5.60 -11.05
C ILE A 39 -0.26 5.69 -9.64
N SER A 40 0.83 4.95 -9.39
CA SER A 40 1.50 4.98 -8.08
C SER A 40 2.36 6.23 -7.86
N GLU A 41 3.06 6.69 -8.89
CA GLU A 41 3.91 7.88 -8.83
C GLU A 41 4.20 8.44 -10.23
N ILE A 42 4.42 9.75 -10.32
CA ILE A 42 4.79 10.43 -11.58
C ILE A 42 6.14 11.13 -11.41
N PHE A 43 7.04 10.93 -12.37
CA PHE A 43 8.33 11.61 -12.48
C PHE A 43 8.25 12.68 -13.55
N ILE A 44 8.59 13.92 -13.19
CA ILE A 44 8.48 15.10 -14.07
C ILE A 44 9.82 15.86 -14.06
N VAL A 45 10.34 16.16 -15.26
CA VAL A 45 11.54 17.01 -15.40
C VAL A 45 11.15 18.48 -15.25
N LYS A 46 11.82 19.24 -14.35
CA LYS A 46 11.46 20.60 -13.94
C LYS A 46 11.49 21.66 -15.06
N ASP A 47 12.49 21.65 -15.92
CA ASP A 47 12.85 22.80 -16.77
C ASP A 47 12.21 22.83 -18.18
N ARG A 48 11.16 22.08 -18.42
CA ARG A 48 10.44 22.10 -19.70
C ARG A 48 9.08 22.73 -19.54
N LYS A 49 8.89 23.95 -19.99
CA LYS A 49 7.60 24.67 -20.02
C LYS A 49 6.72 24.14 -21.15
N GLY A 50 5.43 23.97 -20.89
CA GLY A 50 4.41 23.59 -21.88
C GLY A 50 3.06 23.37 -21.21
N GLY A 51 1.97 23.91 -21.75
CA GLY A 51 0.65 23.94 -21.14
C GLY A 51 0.11 22.56 -20.70
N LYS A 52 0.28 21.51 -21.53
CA LYS A 52 -0.16 20.15 -21.15
C LYS A 52 0.59 19.54 -19.97
N ARG A 53 1.77 20.01 -19.63
CA ARG A 53 2.51 19.54 -18.48
C ARG A 53 2.00 20.17 -17.19
N GLU A 54 1.57 21.40 -17.24
CA GLU A 54 0.91 22.08 -16.14
C GLU A 54 -0.43 21.41 -15.84
N GLU A 55 -1.20 21.04 -16.88
CA GLU A 55 -2.43 20.23 -16.73
C GLU A 55 -2.17 18.86 -16.07
N ILE A 56 -1.08 18.17 -16.43
CA ILE A 56 -0.65 16.93 -15.76
C ILE A 56 -0.41 17.17 -14.26
N ILE A 57 0.32 18.25 -13.92
CA ILE A 57 0.64 18.56 -12.52
C ILE A 57 -0.63 18.88 -11.72
N GLU A 58 -1.55 19.66 -12.29
CA GLU A 58 -2.82 20.02 -11.65
C GLU A 58 -3.73 18.81 -11.49
N SER A 59 -3.91 18.01 -12.54
CA SER A 59 -4.71 16.79 -12.51
C SER A 59 -4.15 15.74 -11.56
N ALA A 60 -2.83 15.52 -11.57
CA ALA A 60 -2.17 14.60 -10.65
C ALA A 60 -2.29 15.05 -9.19
N ARG A 61 -2.24 16.38 -8.93
CA ARG A 61 -2.45 16.96 -7.60
C ARG A 61 -3.89 16.75 -7.13
N ALA A 62 -4.87 17.01 -8.00
CA ALA A 62 -6.28 16.80 -7.70
C ALA A 62 -6.59 15.32 -7.41
N ALA A 63 -5.94 14.40 -8.14
CA ALA A 63 -6.06 12.95 -7.93
C ALA A 63 -5.18 12.43 -6.75
N GLY A 64 -4.44 13.30 -6.05
CA GLY A 64 -3.58 12.89 -4.93
C GLY A 64 -2.39 12.01 -5.33
N ILE A 65 -1.99 12.02 -6.60
CA ILE A 65 -0.89 11.21 -7.10
C ILE A 65 0.45 11.79 -6.64
N LYS A 66 1.35 10.94 -6.17
CA LYS A 66 2.69 11.35 -5.75
C LYS A 66 3.53 11.80 -6.95
N MET A 67 4.08 13.01 -6.88
CA MET A 67 4.91 13.58 -7.94
C MET A 67 6.35 13.79 -7.49
N HIS A 68 7.30 13.46 -8.37
CA HIS A 68 8.73 13.70 -8.20
C HIS A 68 9.23 14.66 -9.27
N PHE A 69 9.71 15.83 -8.85
CA PHE A 69 10.30 16.84 -9.74
C PHE A 69 11.82 16.65 -9.81
N LEU A 70 12.30 16.28 -10.99
CA LEU A 70 13.69 15.89 -11.25
C LEU A 70 14.35 16.87 -12.23
N ASP A 71 15.67 16.95 -12.22
CA ASP A 71 16.43 17.73 -13.20
C ASP A 71 16.55 16.96 -14.52
N SER A 72 16.68 15.63 -14.45
CA SER A 72 16.63 14.75 -15.63
C SER A 72 16.11 13.36 -15.28
N ILE A 73 15.53 12.68 -16.29
CA ILE A 73 15.11 11.27 -16.23
C ILE A 73 15.94 10.51 -17.25
N ARG A 74 16.58 9.42 -16.82
CA ARG A 74 17.25 8.48 -17.71
C ARG A 74 16.63 7.10 -17.56
N LEU A 75 16.00 6.61 -18.64
CA LEU A 75 15.56 5.24 -18.71
C LEU A 75 16.74 4.32 -19.01
N VAL A 76 16.80 3.15 -18.35
CA VAL A 76 17.85 2.15 -18.51
C VAL A 76 17.23 0.77 -18.71
N GLY A 77 17.84 -0.09 -19.54
CA GLY A 77 17.35 -1.43 -19.89
C GLY A 77 17.33 -1.65 -21.39
N GLU A 78 16.90 -2.82 -21.83
CA GLU A 78 16.70 -3.14 -23.25
C GLU A 78 15.67 -2.16 -23.82
N ASP A 79 15.88 -1.65 -25.03
CA ASP A 79 15.04 -0.67 -25.74
C ASP A 79 14.88 0.72 -25.07
N ALA A 80 15.52 1.00 -23.93
CA ALA A 80 15.41 2.30 -23.27
C ALA A 80 15.86 3.48 -24.14
N SER A 81 16.76 3.25 -25.11
CA SER A 81 17.22 4.26 -26.06
C SER A 81 16.16 4.67 -27.10
N GLN A 82 15.16 3.85 -27.33
CA GLN A 82 14.05 4.10 -28.27
C GLN A 82 12.89 4.86 -27.62
N VAL A 83 12.89 4.97 -26.30
CA VAL A 83 11.79 5.58 -25.53
C VAL A 83 11.88 7.09 -25.53
N ARG A 84 10.84 7.75 -26.03
CA ARG A 84 10.70 9.22 -25.99
C ARG A 84 9.78 9.65 -24.85
N HIS A 85 10.30 9.69 -23.63
CA HIS A 85 9.50 10.03 -22.44
C HIS A 85 9.12 11.51 -22.31
N GLN A 86 9.64 12.40 -23.13
CA GLN A 86 9.32 13.84 -23.16
C GLN A 86 9.44 14.53 -21.79
N GLY A 87 10.17 13.95 -20.84
CA GLY A 87 10.35 14.42 -19.48
C GLY A 87 9.17 14.10 -18.53
N VAL A 88 8.29 13.19 -18.89
CA VAL A 88 7.21 12.70 -18.04
C VAL A 88 7.18 11.17 -18.10
N VAL A 89 7.21 10.54 -16.94
CA VAL A 89 7.12 9.09 -16.77
C VAL A 89 6.20 8.82 -15.58
N ALA A 90 5.18 8.01 -15.78
CA ALA A 90 4.34 7.50 -14.70
C ALA A 90 4.68 6.04 -14.41
N LYS A 91 4.64 5.67 -13.16
CA LYS A 91 4.70 4.29 -12.74
C LYS A 91 3.29 3.83 -12.45
N MET A 92 2.85 2.85 -13.23
CA MET A 92 1.53 2.27 -13.10
C MET A 92 1.55 1.20 -12.02
N SER A 93 0.49 1.15 -11.22
CA SER A 93 0.22 -0.02 -10.39
C SER A 93 -0.36 -1.11 -11.30
N GLN A 94 0.10 -2.32 -11.16
CA GLN A 94 -0.54 -3.49 -11.82
C GLN A 94 -1.83 -3.90 -11.10
N THR A 95 -2.15 -3.25 -10.00
CA THR A 95 -3.29 -3.55 -9.13
C THR A 95 -4.29 -2.42 -9.21
N ASN A 96 -5.54 -2.72 -9.54
CA ASN A 96 -6.64 -1.78 -9.34
C ASN A 96 -6.79 -1.56 -7.83
N LEU A 97 -6.59 -0.32 -7.39
CA LEU A 97 -6.80 0.06 -5.99
C LEU A 97 -8.26 0.42 -5.80
N MET A 98 -8.91 -0.21 -4.83
CA MET A 98 -10.26 0.13 -4.42
C MET A 98 -10.28 1.51 -3.75
N PRO A 99 -11.17 2.43 -4.12
CA PRO A 99 -11.41 3.66 -3.36
C PRO A 99 -11.79 3.36 -1.90
N PHE A 100 -11.43 4.24 -0.98
CA PHE A 100 -11.70 3.99 0.43
C PHE A 100 -13.20 4.06 0.76
N GLU A 101 -13.94 4.89 0.07
CA GLU A 101 -15.38 4.98 0.15
C GLU A 101 -16.05 3.65 -0.22
N ASP A 102 -15.62 3.02 -1.31
CA ASP A 102 -16.13 1.72 -1.75
C ASP A 102 -15.79 0.61 -0.74
N LEU A 103 -14.62 0.69 -0.09
CA LEU A 103 -14.24 -0.23 0.99
C LEU A 103 -15.17 -0.07 2.20
N LEU A 104 -15.50 1.17 2.59
CA LEU A 104 -16.44 1.44 3.68
C LEU A 104 -17.84 0.91 3.37
N ASP A 105 -18.33 1.19 2.18
CA ASP A 105 -19.65 0.73 1.72
C ASP A 105 -19.72 -0.80 1.73
N MET A 106 -18.74 -1.48 1.16
CA MET A 106 -18.63 -2.95 1.17
C MET A 106 -18.61 -3.50 2.60
N PHE A 107 -17.84 -2.86 3.49
CA PHE A 107 -17.74 -3.30 4.88
C PHE A 107 -19.08 -3.15 5.62
N GLN A 108 -19.71 -1.98 5.50
CA GLN A 108 -20.99 -1.67 6.12
C GLN A 108 -22.11 -2.60 5.64
N ASP A 109 -22.20 -2.80 4.33
CA ASP A 109 -23.19 -3.69 3.72
C ASP A 109 -23.07 -5.12 4.26
N ARG A 110 -21.84 -5.64 4.38
CA ARG A 110 -21.61 -6.98 4.94
C ARG A 110 -21.98 -7.08 6.41
N VAL A 111 -21.66 -6.06 7.20
CA VAL A 111 -22.08 -6.00 8.63
C VAL A 111 -23.61 -6.00 8.74
N GLN A 112 -24.31 -5.20 7.93
CA GLN A 112 -25.78 -5.15 7.90
C GLN A 112 -26.42 -6.49 7.50
N GLN A 113 -25.72 -7.26 6.67
CA GLN A 113 -26.13 -8.62 6.28
C GLN A 113 -25.83 -9.68 7.35
N GLY A 114 -25.28 -9.29 8.49
CA GLY A 114 -24.86 -10.22 9.56
C GLY A 114 -23.59 -11.01 9.23
N LEU A 115 -22.82 -10.56 8.23
CA LEU A 115 -21.52 -11.12 7.90
C LEU A 115 -20.43 -10.46 8.73
N ASN A 116 -19.32 -11.16 8.89
CA ASN A 116 -18.16 -10.67 9.64
C ASN A 116 -16.99 -10.37 8.66
N PRO A 117 -16.99 -9.20 8.00
CA PRO A 117 -15.92 -8.82 7.07
C PRO A 117 -14.59 -8.64 7.80
N ARG A 118 -13.50 -8.93 7.10
CA ARG A 118 -12.14 -8.91 7.62
C ARG A 118 -11.23 -8.10 6.74
N ILE A 119 -10.55 -7.12 7.33
CA ILE A 119 -9.56 -6.28 6.66
C ILE A 119 -8.22 -6.45 7.36
N ILE A 120 -7.16 -6.64 6.58
CA ILE A 120 -5.79 -6.51 7.07
C ILE A 120 -5.28 -5.12 6.75
N VAL A 121 -4.76 -4.45 7.77
CA VAL A 121 -4.30 -3.07 7.69
C VAL A 121 -2.78 -3.03 7.86
N LEU A 122 -2.07 -2.47 6.89
CA LEU A 122 -0.62 -2.38 6.89
C LEU A 122 -0.16 -0.97 7.27
N ASP A 123 0.44 -0.86 8.45
CA ASP A 123 0.94 0.42 8.97
C ASP A 123 2.43 0.58 8.70
N THR A 124 2.77 1.34 7.64
CA THR A 124 4.15 1.73 7.29
C THR A 124 5.13 0.58 6.99
N LEU A 125 4.67 -0.48 6.34
CA LEU A 125 5.54 -1.55 5.88
C LEU A 125 6.41 -1.09 4.71
N GLN A 126 7.74 -1.22 4.85
CA GLN A 126 8.70 -0.69 3.88
C GLN A 126 9.26 -1.76 2.93
N ASP A 127 9.13 -3.04 3.27
CA ASP A 127 9.58 -4.13 2.41
C ASP A 127 8.44 -4.58 1.47
N PRO A 128 8.59 -4.42 0.14
CA PRO A 128 7.60 -4.86 -0.83
C PRO A 128 7.41 -6.39 -0.86
N HIS A 129 8.43 -7.16 -0.44
CA HIS A 129 8.30 -8.62 -0.33
C HIS A 129 7.32 -9.00 0.77
N ASN A 130 7.37 -8.33 1.93
CA ASN A 130 6.44 -8.56 3.03
C ASN A 130 5.01 -8.14 2.64
N ILE A 131 4.84 -6.99 1.99
CA ILE A 131 3.52 -6.57 1.49
C ILE A 131 2.94 -7.63 0.55
N GLY A 132 3.69 -8.10 -0.43
CA GLY A 132 3.24 -9.13 -1.37
C GLY A 132 2.90 -10.46 -0.68
N ALA A 133 3.72 -10.90 0.26
CA ALA A 133 3.49 -12.13 1.03
C ALA A 133 2.22 -12.02 1.90
N ILE A 134 1.97 -10.85 2.52
CA ILE A 134 0.75 -10.58 3.30
C ILE A 134 -0.48 -10.62 2.38
N ILE A 135 -0.44 -9.95 1.24
CA ILE A 135 -1.56 -9.95 0.28
C ILE A 135 -1.88 -11.38 -0.20
N ARG A 136 -0.84 -12.18 -0.47
CA ARG A 136 -1.02 -13.59 -0.83
C ARG A 136 -1.69 -14.39 0.28
N SER A 137 -1.26 -14.21 1.52
CA SER A 137 -1.85 -14.88 2.69
C SER A 137 -3.26 -14.38 2.97
N ALA A 138 -3.54 -13.10 2.78
CA ALA A 138 -4.87 -12.50 2.93
C ALA A 138 -5.86 -13.12 1.93
N HIS A 139 -5.49 -13.22 0.65
CA HIS A 139 -6.32 -13.91 -0.34
C HIS A 139 -6.54 -15.38 0.05
N ALA A 140 -5.48 -16.11 0.42
CA ALA A 140 -5.56 -17.54 0.77
C ALA A 140 -6.40 -17.81 2.02
N SER A 141 -6.47 -16.89 2.98
CA SER A 141 -7.26 -16.99 4.22
C SER A 141 -8.67 -16.43 4.08
N GLY A 142 -9.05 -15.92 2.90
CA GLY A 142 -10.36 -15.33 2.64
C GLY A 142 -10.59 -14.02 3.39
N VAL A 143 -9.56 -13.22 3.57
CA VAL A 143 -9.67 -11.81 3.99
C VAL A 143 -10.32 -11.03 2.85
N ASP A 144 -11.21 -10.09 3.18
CA ASP A 144 -12.02 -9.37 2.19
C ASP A 144 -11.23 -8.27 1.49
N ALA A 145 -10.38 -7.54 2.23
CA ALA A 145 -9.54 -6.49 1.67
C ALA A 145 -8.24 -6.26 2.45
N VAL A 146 -7.27 -5.62 1.79
CA VAL A 146 -6.03 -5.14 2.41
C VAL A 146 -5.98 -3.62 2.32
N LEU A 147 -5.89 -2.93 3.46
CA LEU A 147 -5.73 -1.49 3.57
C LEU A 147 -4.27 -1.13 3.82
N VAL A 148 -3.69 -0.28 2.99
CA VAL A 148 -2.26 0.08 3.06
C VAL A 148 -2.09 1.59 3.17
N THR A 149 -1.12 2.05 3.97
CA THR A 149 -0.78 3.47 3.98
C THR A 149 -0.04 3.86 2.70
N ARG A 150 -0.42 5.01 2.09
CA ARG A 150 0.24 5.54 0.88
C ARG A 150 1.66 6.03 1.19
N GLU A 151 1.81 6.70 2.32
CA GLU A 151 3.10 7.24 2.73
C GLU A 151 3.84 6.28 3.66
N ARG A 152 5.16 6.28 3.57
CA ARG A 152 6.06 5.45 4.40
C ARG A 152 5.83 3.94 4.26
N SER A 153 5.17 3.50 3.20
CA SER A 153 5.04 2.11 2.82
C SER A 153 5.73 1.86 1.48
N ALA A 154 6.13 0.63 1.23
CA ALA A 154 6.64 0.26 -0.08
C ALA A 154 5.53 0.36 -1.14
N PRO A 155 5.88 0.62 -2.41
CA PRO A 155 4.91 0.68 -3.49
C PRO A 155 4.18 -0.67 -3.67
N ILE A 156 2.87 -0.59 -3.97
CA ILE A 156 2.06 -1.74 -4.36
C ILE A 156 2.23 -1.93 -5.87
N GLY A 157 3.14 -2.80 -6.26
CA GLY A 157 3.47 -3.05 -7.67
C GLY A 157 4.79 -3.79 -7.80
N GLY A 158 5.23 -4.09 -9.01
CA GLY A 158 6.55 -4.65 -9.29
C GLY A 158 6.93 -5.83 -8.38
N THR A 159 7.81 -5.58 -7.40
CA THR A 159 8.29 -6.58 -6.44
C THR A 159 7.20 -7.14 -5.55
N ALA A 160 6.28 -6.29 -5.05
CA ALA A 160 5.16 -6.75 -4.23
C ALA A 160 4.21 -7.65 -5.05
N ALA A 161 3.94 -7.29 -6.31
CA ALA A 161 3.11 -8.11 -7.21
C ALA A 161 3.73 -9.48 -7.49
N LYS A 162 5.06 -9.55 -7.70
CA LYS A 162 5.78 -10.83 -7.84
C LYS A 162 5.65 -11.69 -6.59
N SER A 163 5.83 -11.10 -5.41
CA SER A 163 5.72 -11.81 -4.13
C SER A 163 4.29 -12.27 -3.84
N ALA A 164 3.30 -11.52 -4.28
CA ALA A 164 1.89 -11.88 -4.16
C ALA A 164 1.45 -13.02 -5.09
N ALA A 165 2.27 -13.40 -6.09
CA ALA A 165 2.04 -14.55 -6.98
C ALA A 165 0.62 -14.58 -7.58
N GLY A 166 0.14 -13.43 -8.08
CA GLY A 166 -1.18 -13.28 -8.69
C GLY A 166 -2.33 -12.96 -7.73
N ALA A 167 -2.13 -13.03 -6.42
CA ALA A 167 -3.18 -12.77 -5.44
C ALA A 167 -3.76 -11.33 -5.53
N MET A 168 -2.97 -10.37 -6.00
CA MET A 168 -3.41 -8.96 -6.14
C MET A 168 -4.59 -8.78 -7.11
N SER A 169 -4.83 -9.72 -8.01
CA SER A 169 -5.97 -9.67 -8.94
C SER A 169 -7.25 -10.28 -8.36
N HIS A 170 -7.18 -10.81 -7.14
CA HIS A 170 -8.26 -11.57 -6.53
C HIS A 170 -8.63 -11.08 -5.13
N ILE A 171 -8.04 -10.01 -4.66
CA ILE A 171 -8.34 -9.40 -3.37
C ILE A 171 -8.35 -7.87 -3.53
N ASP A 172 -9.29 -7.23 -2.88
CA ASP A 172 -9.39 -5.78 -2.90
C ASP A 172 -8.26 -5.16 -2.09
N ILE A 173 -7.59 -4.17 -2.71
CA ILE A 173 -6.51 -3.44 -2.06
C ILE A 173 -6.87 -1.96 -2.08
N CYS A 174 -6.96 -1.38 -0.91
CA CYS A 174 -7.23 0.04 -0.71
C CYS A 174 -5.99 0.76 -0.18
N GLN A 175 -5.79 2.01 -0.61
CA GLN A 175 -4.67 2.81 -0.16
C GLN A 175 -5.12 4.15 0.41
N VAL A 176 -4.71 4.46 1.65
CA VAL A 176 -5.09 5.70 2.34
C VAL A 176 -3.88 6.53 2.76
N THR A 177 -4.06 7.84 2.82
CA THR A 177 -3.03 8.77 3.30
C THR A 177 -3.07 8.89 4.83
N ASN A 178 -4.27 8.95 5.42
CA ASN A 178 -4.46 9.09 6.87
C ASN A 178 -5.10 7.83 7.47
N LEU A 179 -4.25 6.92 7.95
CA LEU A 179 -4.72 5.66 8.53
C LEU A 179 -5.57 5.85 9.80
N THR A 180 -5.26 6.84 10.63
CA THR A 180 -6.02 7.10 11.87
C THR A 180 -7.47 7.47 11.56
N GLN A 181 -7.68 8.32 10.54
CA GLN A 181 -9.04 8.67 10.09
C GLN A 181 -9.75 7.48 9.44
N ALA A 182 -9.04 6.69 8.64
CA ALA A 182 -9.60 5.52 8.01
C ALA A 182 -10.06 4.47 9.05
N LEU A 183 -9.26 4.22 10.08
CA LEU A 183 -9.65 3.31 11.17
C LEU A 183 -10.86 3.83 11.96
N GLN A 184 -10.93 5.14 12.21
CA GLN A 184 -12.10 5.72 12.86
C GLN A 184 -13.35 5.54 12.01
N ALA A 185 -13.29 5.80 10.70
CA ALA A 185 -14.42 5.59 9.80
C ALA A 185 -14.87 4.11 9.74
N LEU A 186 -13.93 3.16 9.78
CA LEU A 186 -14.24 1.73 9.85
C LEU A 186 -14.91 1.36 11.18
N LYS A 187 -14.51 1.96 12.30
CA LYS A 187 -15.20 1.79 13.59
C LYS A 187 -16.64 2.31 13.56
N ASP A 188 -16.85 3.45 12.91
CA ASP A 188 -18.16 4.07 12.79
C ASP A 188 -19.15 3.20 12.00
N VAL A 189 -18.66 2.30 11.13
CA VAL A 189 -19.46 1.29 10.41
C VAL A 189 -19.42 -0.11 11.03
N GLY A 190 -18.90 -0.22 12.26
CA GLY A 190 -19.01 -1.45 13.08
C GLY A 190 -17.78 -2.35 13.10
N ALA A 191 -16.61 -1.89 12.63
CA ALA A 191 -15.38 -2.65 12.71
C ALA A 191 -14.78 -2.66 14.12
N TRP A 192 -14.30 -3.80 14.57
CA TRP A 192 -13.39 -3.93 15.70
C TRP A 192 -11.95 -3.82 15.19
N ILE A 193 -11.16 -2.94 15.82
CA ILE A 193 -9.79 -2.72 15.43
C ILE A 193 -8.85 -3.45 16.37
N PHE A 194 -8.15 -4.45 15.83
CA PHE A 194 -7.14 -5.22 16.53
C PHE A 194 -5.75 -4.76 16.12
N GLY A 195 -4.83 -4.58 17.07
CA GLY A 195 -3.45 -4.21 16.80
C GLY A 195 -2.50 -5.35 17.14
N ALA A 196 -1.76 -5.86 16.15
CA ALA A 196 -0.74 -6.90 16.39
C ALA A 196 0.51 -6.28 17.00
N VAL A 197 0.81 -6.62 18.23
CA VAL A 197 1.93 -6.10 19.02
C VAL A 197 2.70 -7.23 19.71
N LYS A 198 3.89 -6.91 20.24
CA LYS A 198 4.71 -7.86 21.01
C LYS A 198 4.67 -7.59 22.53
N ASP A 199 3.66 -6.88 23.00
CA ASP A 199 3.54 -6.54 24.41
C ASP A 199 3.09 -7.72 25.26
N ALA A 200 3.69 -7.89 26.43
CA ALA A 200 3.29 -8.91 27.40
C ALA A 200 1.88 -8.69 27.96
N GLU A 201 1.39 -7.43 27.96
CA GLU A 201 0.06 -7.06 28.42
C GLU A 201 -1.01 -7.21 27.34
N ALA A 202 -0.63 -7.51 26.09
CA ALA A 202 -1.57 -7.73 25.00
C ALA A 202 -2.27 -9.08 25.17
N GLN A 203 -3.52 -9.13 24.74
CA GLN A 203 -4.31 -10.37 24.75
C GLN A 203 -3.68 -11.40 23.82
N SER A 204 -3.61 -12.67 24.26
CA SER A 204 -3.14 -13.76 23.40
C SER A 204 -4.05 -13.90 22.18
N LEU A 205 -3.47 -14.02 21.00
CA LEU A 205 -4.17 -14.28 19.74
C LEU A 205 -5.18 -15.44 19.87
N TYR A 206 -4.75 -16.52 20.52
CA TYR A 206 -5.54 -17.75 20.63
C TYR A 206 -6.67 -17.70 21.68
N GLN A 207 -6.72 -16.63 22.48
CA GLN A 207 -7.76 -16.36 23.47
C GLN A 207 -8.70 -15.21 23.05
N SER A 208 -8.46 -14.63 21.89
CA SER A 208 -9.21 -13.48 21.37
C SER A 208 -10.31 -13.96 20.44
N ASP A 209 -11.46 -13.33 20.50
CA ASP A 209 -12.55 -13.55 19.56
C ASP A 209 -12.29 -12.74 18.27
N LEU A 210 -12.03 -13.43 17.17
CA LEU A 210 -11.77 -12.87 15.86
C LEU A 210 -12.88 -13.19 14.84
N VAL A 211 -14.03 -13.67 15.33
CA VAL A 211 -15.20 -13.93 14.49
C VAL A 211 -15.99 -12.64 14.21
N LEU A 212 -15.71 -11.57 14.94
CA LEU A 212 -16.32 -10.25 14.75
C LEU A 212 -15.92 -9.58 13.42
N PRO A 213 -16.70 -8.59 12.94
CA PRO A 213 -16.24 -7.70 11.87
C PRO A 213 -14.92 -7.04 12.28
N ALA A 214 -13.81 -7.41 11.63
CA ALA A 214 -12.48 -7.12 12.17
C ALA A 214 -11.54 -6.43 11.19
N CYS A 215 -10.82 -5.44 11.70
CA CYS A 215 -9.65 -4.87 11.05
C CYS A 215 -8.41 -5.18 11.89
N VAL A 216 -7.44 -5.92 11.35
CA VAL A 216 -6.21 -6.25 12.07
C VAL A 216 -5.05 -5.44 11.53
N VAL A 217 -4.46 -4.60 12.39
CA VAL A 217 -3.35 -3.73 12.06
C VAL A 217 -2.03 -4.45 12.29
N ILE A 218 -1.22 -4.53 11.22
CA ILE A 218 0.13 -5.08 11.23
C ILE A 218 1.11 -3.91 11.05
N GLY A 219 1.99 -3.73 12.01
CA GLY A 219 3.03 -2.71 11.99
C GLY A 219 4.31 -3.16 11.30
N SER A 220 5.25 -2.22 11.13
CA SER A 220 6.59 -2.50 10.60
C SER A 220 7.45 -3.32 11.57
N GLU A 221 8.44 -4.06 11.04
CA GLU A 221 9.31 -4.96 11.81
C GLU A 221 10.10 -4.26 12.93
N GLY A 222 10.54 -3.02 12.73
CA GLY A 222 11.34 -2.29 13.71
C GLY A 222 10.51 -1.50 14.71
N SER A 223 9.60 -0.67 14.22
CA SER A 223 8.83 0.28 15.05
C SER A 223 7.44 -0.22 15.45
N GLY A 224 6.97 -1.35 14.90
CA GLY A 224 5.63 -1.86 15.14
C GLY A 224 4.55 -0.91 14.61
N ILE A 225 3.44 -0.84 15.32
CA ILE A 225 2.30 0.05 15.01
C ILE A 225 2.61 1.45 15.53
N ARG A 226 2.40 2.48 14.71
CA ARG A 226 2.60 3.89 15.12
C ARG A 226 1.71 4.26 16.31
N PRO A 227 2.19 5.13 17.25
CA PRO A 227 1.47 5.45 18.48
C PRO A 227 0.03 5.96 18.29
N LEU A 228 -0.21 6.78 17.25
CA LEU A 228 -1.55 7.30 16.96
C LEU A 228 -2.48 6.22 16.38
N VAL A 229 -1.94 5.29 15.59
CA VAL A 229 -2.68 4.15 15.04
C VAL A 229 -3.00 3.15 16.16
N ARG A 230 -2.02 2.88 17.04
CA ARG A 230 -2.21 2.02 18.22
C ARG A 230 -3.35 2.51 19.15
N LYS A 231 -3.52 3.83 19.29
CA LYS A 231 -4.64 4.40 20.07
C LYS A 231 -6.02 4.15 19.45
N GLN A 232 -6.07 3.84 18.17
CA GLN A 232 -7.31 3.46 17.49
C GLN A 232 -7.66 1.96 17.67
N CYS A 233 -6.72 1.14 18.13
CA CYS A 233 -6.97 -0.26 18.36
C CYS A 233 -7.84 -0.45 19.60
N ASP A 234 -8.91 -1.24 19.46
CA ASP A 234 -9.81 -1.61 20.56
C ASP A 234 -9.18 -2.72 21.40
N VAL A 235 -8.44 -3.62 20.75
CA VAL A 235 -7.75 -4.75 21.36
C VAL A 235 -6.32 -4.84 20.82
N LEU A 236 -5.37 -5.08 21.69
CA LEU A 236 -4.00 -5.40 21.30
C LEU A 236 -3.81 -6.92 21.37
N LEU A 237 -3.31 -7.51 20.29
CA LEU A 237 -3.09 -8.94 20.15
C LEU A 237 -1.60 -9.26 20.17
N SER A 238 -1.22 -10.32 20.87
CA SER A 238 0.11 -10.90 20.80
C SER A 238 0.07 -12.37 20.36
N ILE A 239 1.04 -12.76 19.55
CA ILE A 239 1.28 -14.16 19.23
C ILE A 239 2.18 -14.72 20.34
N PRO A 240 1.75 -15.72 21.11
CA PRO A 240 2.60 -16.36 22.12
C PRO A 240 3.85 -16.96 21.49
N MET A 241 5.01 -16.67 22.06
CA MET A 241 6.31 -17.19 21.63
C MET A 241 7.05 -17.78 22.82
N GLU A 242 7.68 -18.93 22.61
CA GLU A 242 8.46 -19.62 23.65
C GLU A 242 9.98 -19.43 23.51
N GLY A 243 10.41 -18.91 22.35
CA GLY A 243 11.83 -18.72 22.04
C GLY A 243 12.41 -17.42 22.60
N GLN A 244 13.73 -17.21 22.40
CA GLN A 244 14.43 -15.99 22.82
C GLN A 244 14.29 -14.83 21.82
N LEU A 245 13.60 -15.04 20.68
CA LEU A 245 13.39 -13.99 19.70
C LEU A 245 12.25 -13.06 20.13
N ASP A 246 12.47 -11.77 20.01
CA ASP A 246 11.49 -10.75 20.44
C ASP A 246 10.32 -10.55 19.46
N SER A 247 10.45 -10.98 18.20
CA SER A 247 9.42 -10.75 17.19
C SER A 247 9.54 -11.73 16.02
N LEU A 248 8.40 -11.93 15.32
CA LEU A 248 8.33 -12.57 14.02
C LEU A 248 8.48 -11.52 12.91
N ASN A 249 8.89 -11.95 11.73
CA ASN A 249 8.74 -11.16 10.52
C ASN A 249 7.28 -10.76 10.34
N SER A 250 7.01 -9.53 9.86
CA SER A 250 5.64 -8.98 9.76
C SER A 250 4.72 -9.81 8.87
N SER A 251 5.23 -10.40 7.78
CA SER A 251 4.42 -11.27 6.91
C SER A 251 4.11 -12.62 7.56
N VAL A 252 5.01 -13.14 8.36
CA VAL A 252 4.78 -14.37 9.14
C VAL A 252 3.73 -14.13 10.22
N ALA A 253 3.88 -13.05 11.00
CA ALA A 253 2.91 -12.67 12.03
C ALA A 253 1.50 -12.46 11.43
N ALA A 254 1.41 -11.72 10.33
CA ALA A 254 0.16 -11.52 9.61
C ALA A 254 -0.46 -12.84 9.13
N GLY A 255 0.36 -13.76 8.59
CA GLY A 255 -0.09 -15.09 8.19
C GLY A 255 -0.68 -15.88 9.35
N VAL A 256 0.00 -15.95 10.49
CA VAL A 256 -0.49 -16.64 11.70
C VAL A 256 -1.84 -16.07 12.14
N ILE A 257 -1.99 -14.76 12.20
CA ILE A 257 -3.22 -14.10 12.62
C ILE A 257 -4.35 -14.39 11.63
N MET A 258 -4.11 -14.23 10.33
CA MET A 258 -5.13 -14.45 9.29
C MET A 258 -5.64 -15.89 9.26
N PHE A 259 -4.77 -16.87 9.43
CA PHE A 259 -5.19 -18.27 9.47
C PHE A 259 -5.86 -18.65 10.78
N GLU A 260 -5.55 -17.99 11.91
CA GLU A 260 -6.33 -18.11 13.12
C GLU A 260 -7.75 -17.51 12.97
N MET A 261 -7.88 -16.34 12.32
CA MET A 261 -9.18 -15.79 11.95
C MET A 261 -10.01 -16.77 11.08
N LEU A 262 -9.35 -17.43 10.11
CA LEU A 262 -9.99 -18.44 9.27
C LEU A 262 -10.42 -19.66 10.10
N ARG A 263 -9.54 -20.18 10.97
CA ARG A 263 -9.81 -21.31 11.84
C ARG A 263 -11.03 -21.06 12.73
N GLN A 264 -11.10 -19.90 13.38
CA GLN A 264 -12.21 -19.54 14.24
C GLN A 264 -13.53 -19.46 13.47
N ARG A 265 -13.52 -18.86 12.27
CA ARG A 265 -14.71 -18.77 11.41
C ARG A 265 -15.22 -20.13 10.93
N GLN A 266 -14.34 -21.11 10.74
CA GLN A 266 -14.72 -22.48 10.33
C GLN A 266 -15.25 -23.33 11.50
N ALA A 267 -15.02 -22.87 12.74
CA ALA A 267 -15.47 -23.58 13.94
C ALA A 267 -16.88 -23.14 14.42
N VAL A 268 -17.44 -22.08 13.81
CA VAL A 268 -18.79 -21.56 14.05
C VAL A 268 -19.72 -22.08 12.95
#